data_a664c7f127e596225f8c8d349bb4143d
#
_entry.id   a664c7f127e596225f8c8d349bb4143d
#
_cell.length_a   1.000
_cell.length_b   1.000
_cell.length_c   1.000
_cell.angle_alpha   90.00
_cell.angle_beta   90.00
_cell.angle_gamma   90.00
#
_symmetry.space_group_name_H-M   'P 1'
#
loop_
_entity.id
_entity.type
_entity.pdbx_description
1 polymer ?
#
loop_
_entity_poly.entity_id
_entity_poly.type
_entity_poly.pdbx_seq_one_letter_code
_entity_poly.pdbx_strand_id
1 'polypeptide(L)'
;MQIKIFNHNRLTERPFFQELINFLTNHDDVTLRKIKAAFGNEQNLERQIEDFVQAGFISRLDKRYAIQFQVFTDADFDLTLPATEPQHLSFEQPFFVAEGSELVSKIQTSQVQQTLANQTNAIELHFSSDFARTANNLANYFYHVEKRVALTPFEQQIFKLIGDVDLDYALKYMTTFLLKFAKKDVVKQKRPDIFVKTLEEYDYIVKYEEESYRFNLTFDEREFETVVFRDAHDFIAAQIRQCEVLPSFVKLGV
;
A
#
# COMPACT_ATOMS: atom_id res chain seq x y z
N MET A 1 1.25 -23.37 -12.25
CA MET A 1 0.77 -21.98 -12.14
C MET A 1 1.52 -21.33 -10.99
N GLN A 2 2.01 -20.11 -11.13
CA GLN A 2 2.53 -19.30 -10.02
C GLN A 2 1.45 -18.33 -9.55
N ILE A 3 1.49 -17.97 -8.26
CA ILE A 3 0.48 -17.12 -7.63
C ILE A 3 1.14 -15.85 -7.12
N LYS A 4 0.60 -14.70 -7.51
CA LYS A 4 0.91 -13.40 -6.93
C LYS A 4 0.00 -13.15 -5.74
N ILE A 5 0.58 -12.76 -4.61
CA ILE A 5 -0.16 -12.41 -3.40
C ILE A 5 -0.19 -10.89 -3.26
N PHE A 6 -1.34 -10.36 -2.92
CA PHE A 6 -1.55 -8.96 -2.58
C PHE A 6 -2.05 -8.85 -1.13
N ASN A 7 -1.93 -7.69 -0.52
CA ASN A 7 -2.30 -7.41 0.87
C ASN A 7 -1.72 -8.44 1.85
N HIS A 8 -0.41 -8.64 1.77
CA HIS A 8 0.28 -9.59 2.63
C HIS A 8 -0.02 -9.37 4.12
N ASN A 9 -0.15 -10.48 4.84
CA ASN A 9 -0.15 -10.49 6.29
C ASN A 9 1.06 -11.30 6.81
N ARG A 10 1.24 -11.33 8.13
CA ARG A 10 2.36 -12.03 8.79
C ARG A 10 2.55 -13.50 8.35
N LEU A 11 1.48 -14.19 7.96
CA LEU A 11 1.57 -15.59 7.53
C LEU A 11 1.97 -15.68 6.06
N THR A 12 1.36 -14.86 5.20
CA THR A 12 1.61 -14.86 3.75
C THR A 12 2.95 -14.22 3.38
N GLU A 13 3.58 -13.45 4.28
CA GLU A 13 4.95 -12.93 4.13
C GLU A 13 6.04 -13.99 4.33
N ARG A 14 5.71 -15.15 4.92
CA ARG A 14 6.70 -16.21 5.11
C ARG A 14 7.11 -16.78 3.75
N PRO A 15 8.41 -16.88 3.42
CA PRO A 15 8.87 -17.44 2.14
C PRO A 15 8.30 -18.83 1.86
N PHE A 16 8.26 -19.68 2.88
CA PHE A 16 7.70 -21.03 2.78
C PHE A 16 6.21 -21.03 2.40
N PHE A 17 5.41 -20.02 2.77
CA PHE A 17 4.01 -19.94 2.37
C PHE A 17 3.88 -19.85 0.85
N GLN A 18 4.63 -18.95 0.21
CA GLN A 18 4.64 -18.77 -1.25
C GLN A 18 5.06 -20.06 -1.99
N GLU A 19 6.11 -20.72 -1.50
CA GLU A 19 6.60 -21.97 -2.08
C GLU A 19 5.58 -23.09 -1.93
N LEU A 20 4.96 -23.21 -0.76
CA LEU A 20 3.96 -24.23 -0.47
C LEU A 20 2.69 -24.08 -1.32
N ILE A 21 2.13 -22.88 -1.43
CA ILE A 21 0.92 -22.68 -2.24
C ILE A 21 1.19 -22.94 -3.72
N ASN A 22 2.34 -22.54 -4.25
CA ASN A 22 2.75 -22.86 -5.62
C ASN A 22 2.91 -24.38 -5.82
N PHE A 23 3.47 -25.07 -4.82
CA PHE A 23 3.57 -26.54 -4.85
C PHE A 23 2.19 -27.19 -4.84
N LEU A 24 1.30 -26.80 -3.93
CA LEU A 24 -0.05 -27.35 -3.82
C LEU A 24 -0.89 -27.11 -5.08
N THR A 25 -0.71 -25.96 -5.73
CA THR A 25 -1.44 -25.62 -6.96
C THR A 25 -0.98 -26.43 -8.18
N ASN A 26 0.29 -26.88 -8.18
CA ASN A 26 0.86 -27.63 -9.32
C ASN A 26 0.90 -29.14 -9.11
N HIS A 27 0.39 -29.66 -7.99
CA HIS A 27 0.39 -31.08 -7.71
C HIS A 27 -0.97 -31.52 -7.16
N ASP A 28 -1.48 -32.58 -7.72
CA ASP A 28 -2.66 -33.27 -7.20
C ASP A 28 -2.31 -34.24 -6.06
N ASP A 29 -3.29 -34.48 -5.20
CA ASP A 29 -3.21 -35.53 -4.17
C ASP A 29 -1.98 -35.38 -3.25
N VAL A 30 -1.78 -34.16 -2.71
CA VAL A 30 -0.61 -33.83 -1.89
C VAL A 30 -0.78 -34.35 -0.47
N THR A 31 0.14 -35.18 -0.02
CA THR A 31 0.22 -35.68 1.37
C THR A 31 1.33 -35.00 2.13
N LEU A 32 1.31 -35.03 3.48
CA LEU A 32 2.41 -34.53 4.30
C LEU A 32 3.77 -35.15 3.92
N ARG A 33 3.77 -36.43 3.50
CA ARG A 33 4.98 -37.12 3.01
C ARG A 33 5.53 -36.46 1.75
N LYS A 34 4.66 -36.08 0.80
CA LYS A 34 5.09 -35.35 -0.41
C LYS A 34 5.64 -33.96 -0.06
N ILE A 35 4.98 -33.24 0.86
CA ILE A 35 5.47 -31.93 1.32
C ILE A 35 6.83 -32.07 2.00
N LYS A 36 7.00 -33.04 2.91
CA LYS A 36 8.29 -33.29 3.57
C LYS A 36 9.39 -33.70 2.58
N ALA A 37 9.06 -34.40 1.51
CA ALA A 37 10.03 -34.73 0.47
C ALA A 37 10.48 -33.53 -0.35
N ALA A 38 9.56 -32.58 -0.60
CA ALA A 38 9.86 -31.34 -1.35
C ALA A 38 10.57 -30.29 -0.48
N PHE A 39 10.21 -30.17 0.80
CA PHE A 39 10.62 -29.08 1.71
C PHE A 39 11.30 -29.61 2.98
N GLY A 40 12.05 -30.69 2.89
CA GLY A 40 12.65 -31.36 4.06
C GLY A 40 13.64 -30.51 4.86
N ASN A 41 14.18 -29.44 4.28
CA ASN A 41 15.12 -28.51 4.93
C ASN A 41 14.40 -27.36 5.65
N GLU A 42 13.08 -27.22 5.49
CA GLU A 42 12.32 -26.13 6.10
C GLU A 42 12.18 -26.33 7.60
N GLN A 43 12.56 -25.29 8.37
CA GLN A 43 12.49 -25.33 9.83
C GLN A 43 11.04 -25.27 10.32
N ASN A 44 10.72 -26.13 11.30
CA ASN A 44 9.37 -26.18 11.89
C ASN A 44 8.24 -26.39 10.86
N LEU A 45 8.52 -27.11 9.77
CA LEU A 45 7.63 -27.31 8.63
C LEU A 45 6.20 -27.69 9.05
N GLU A 46 6.03 -28.70 9.91
CA GLU A 46 4.69 -29.16 10.32
C GLU A 46 3.92 -28.07 11.10
N ARG A 47 4.62 -27.31 11.93
CA ARG A 47 4.01 -26.19 12.67
C ARG A 47 3.59 -25.08 11.73
N GLN A 48 4.43 -24.73 10.76
CA GLN A 48 4.07 -23.71 9.77
C GLN A 48 2.84 -24.13 8.94
N ILE A 49 2.79 -25.40 8.49
CA ILE A 49 1.62 -25.93 7.78
C ILE A 49 0.36 -25.84 8.67
N GLU A 50 0.48 -26.20 9.95
CA GLU A 50 -0.65 -26.12 10.89
C GLU A 50 -1.13 -24.67 11.06
N ASP A 51 -0.23 -23.70 11.17
CA ASP A 51 -0.57 -22.27 11.21
C ASP A 51 -1.39 -21.87 9.97
N PHE A 52 -1.01 -22.35 8.77
CA PHE A 52 -1.71 -22.04 7.52
C PHE A 52 -3.07 -22.73 7.42
N VAL A 53 -3.19 -23.94 7.95
CA VAL A 53 -4.47 -24.66 8.03
C VAL A 53 -5.43 -23.97 8.99
N GLN A 54 -4.96 -23.56 10.17
CA GLN A 54 -5.78 -22.85 11.16
C GLN A 54 -6.21 -21.47 10.67
N ALA A 55 -5.37 -20.81 9.86
CA ALA A 55 -5.70 -19.53 9.23
C ALA A 55 -6.65 -19.68 8.02
N GLY A 56 -7.00 -20.90 7.61
CA GLY A 56 -7.92 -21.16 6.49
C GLY A 56 -7.30 -21.02 5.10
N PHE A 57 -5.99 -20.88 4.98
CA PHE A 57 -5.33 -20.81 3.66
C PHE A 57 -5.16 -22.20 3.03
N ILE A 58 -5.02 -23.23 3.85
CA ILE A 58 -4.80 -24.62 3.41
C ILE A 58 -5.86 -25.50 4.05
N SER A 59 -6.51 -26.33 3.25
CA SER A 59 -7.38 -27.39 3.75
C SER A 59 -6.57 -28.68 4.00
N ARG A 60 -6.98 -29.42 5.03
CA ARG A 60 -6.48 -30.77 5.29
C ARG A 60 -7.67 -31.73 5.46
N LEU A 61 -7.96 -32.49 4.43
CA LEU A 61 -9.01 -33.49 4.42
C LEU A 61 -8.42 -34.86 4.07
N ASP A 62 -8.73 -35.89 4.84
CA ASP A 62 -8.24 -37.26 4.64
C ASP A 62 -6.72 -37.38 4.41
N LYS A 63 -5.95 -36.59 5.20
CA LYS A 63 -4.48 -36.50 5.10
C LYS A 63 -3.98 -35.92 3.76
N ARG A 64 -4.84 -35.22 3.03
CA ARG A 64 -4.53 -34.47 1.81
C ARG A 64 -4.55 -32.97 2.10
N TYR A 65 -3.68 -32.26 1.43
CA TYR A 65 -3.50 -30.82 1.57
C TYR A 65 -3.81 -30.15 0.23
N ALA A 66 -4.59 -29.09 0.26
CA ALA A 66 -4.93 -28.26 -0.89
C ALA A 66 -5.05 -26.79 -0.48
N ILE A 67 -4.93 -25.86 -1.40
CA ILE A 67 -5.26 -24.44 -1.15
C ILE A 67 -6.77 -24.33 -0.86
N GLN A 68 -7.13 -23.38 0.02
CA GLN A 68 -8.53 -23.13 0.43
C GLN A 68 -8.98 -21.70 0.09
N PHE A 69 -8.32 -21.05 -0.83
CA PHE A 69 -8.67 -19.73 -1.31
C PHE A 69 -8.84 -19.74 -2.82
N GLN A 70 -9.56 -18.75 -3.33
CA GLN A 70 -9.69 -18.55 -4.77
C GLN A 70 -8.41 -17.91 -5.33
N VAL A 71 -7.95 -18.38 -6.47
CA VAL A 71 -6.92 -17.74 -7.28
C VAL A 71 -7.62 -17.07 -8.45
N PHE A 72 -7.60 -15.75 -8.48
CA PHE A 72 -8.26 -14.97 -9.51
C PHE A 72 -7.43 -14.95 -10.80
N THR A 73 -8.15 -14.87 -11.92
CA THR A 73 -7.61 -14.83 -13.28
C THR A 73 -8.29 -13.73 -14.10
N ASP A 74 -7.82 -13.50 -15.30
CA ASP A 74 -8.45 -12.54 -16.23
C ASP A 74 -9.91 -12.91 -16.56
N ALA A 75 -10.25 -14.21 -16.51
CA ALA A 75 -11.61 -14.68 -16.80
C ALA A 75 -12.63 -14.36 -15.70
N ASP A 76 -12.19 -14.00 -14.51
CA ASP A 76 -13.07 -13.66 -13.39
C ASP A 76 -13.57 -12.21 -13.44
N PHE A 77 -13.01 -11.35 -14.32
CA PHE A 77 -13.31 -9.93 -14.36
C PHE A 77 -13.51 -9.42 -15.78
N ASP A 78 -14.38 -8.42 -15.93
CA ASP A 78 -14.43 -7.63 -17.16
C ASP A 78 -13.37 -6.50 -17.08
N LEU A 79 -12.22 -6.76 -17.71
CA LEU A 79 -11.09 -5.85 -17.72
C LEU A 79 -11.28 -4.62 -18.63
N THR A 80 -12.39 -4.54 -19.35
CA THR A 80 -12.71 -3.46 -20.30
C THR A 80 -13.62 -2.39 -19.72
N LEU A 81 -14.12 -2.57 -18.49
CA LEU A 81 -15.01 -1.62 -17.85
C LEU A 81 -14.35 -0.23 -17.71
N PRO A 82 -15.13 0.85 -17.86
CA PRO A 82 -14.61 2.21 -17.74
C PRO A 82 -14.12 2.51 -16.31
N ALA A 83 -13.22 3.49 -16.21
CA ALA A 83 -12.80 4.05 -14.94
C ALA A 83 -14.00 4.56 -14.11
N THR A 84 -13.82 4.57 -12.79
CA THR A 84 -14.78 5.16 -11.84
C THR A 84 -14.18 6.40 -11.20
N GLU A 85 -15.03 7.22 -10.60
CA GLU A 85 -14.60 8.33 -9.75
C GLU A 85 -13.63 7.82 -8.67
N PRO A 86 -12.59 8.61 -8.34
CA PRO A 86 -11.65 8.25 -7.31
C PRO A 86 -12.30 8.05 -5.94
N GLN A 87 -11.98 6.94 -5.29
CA GLN A 87 -12.52 6.55 -3.99
C GLN A 87 -11.41 5.99 -3.08
N HIS A 88 -11.63 6.02 -1.77
CA HIS A 88 -10.85 5.25 -0.81
C HIS A 88 -11.39 3.83 -0.73
N LEU A 89 -10.75 2.90 -1.42
CA LEU A 89 -11.13 1.48 -1.36
C LEU A 89 -10.28 0.77 -0.31
N SER A 90 -10.92 0.03 0.60
CA SER A 90 -10.26 -0.70 1.67
C SER A 90 -10.63 -2.18 1.64
N PHE A 91 -9.60 -3.02 1.62
CA PHE A 91 -9.67 -4.46 1.81
C PHE A 91 -8.38 -4.94 2.46
N GLU A 92 -8.47 -5.55 3.64
CA GLU A 92 -7.27 -5.82 4.46
C GLU A 92 -6.76 -7.26 4.33
N GLN A 93 -7.57 -8.16 3.77
CA GLN A 93 -7.18 -9.56 3.72
C GLN A 93 -6.29 -9.86 2.51
N PRO A 94 -5.38 -10.85 2.62
CA PRO A 94 -4.63 -11.32 1.46
C PRO A 94 -5.55 -11.85 0.37
N PHE A 95 -5.23 -11.54 -0.89
CA PHE A 95 -5.88 -12.13 -2.04
C PHE A 95 -4.86 -12.60 -3.08
N PHE A 96 -5.28 -13.51 -3.93
CA PHE A 96 -4.40 -14.34 -4.71
C PHE A 96 -4.77 -14.27 -6.19
N VAL A 97 -3.79 -13.97 -7.04
CA VAL A 97 -4.00 -13.79 -8.48
C VAL A 97 -3.00 -14.64 -9.25
N ALA A 98 -3.42 -15.23 -10.37
CA ALA A 98 -2.52 -15.98 -11.24
C ALA A 98 -1.42 -15.06 -11.78
N GLU A 99 -0.15 -15.38 -11.50
CA GLU A 99 0.98 -14.58 -11.94
C GLU A 99 1.10 -14.60 -13.47
N GLY A 100 1.43 -13.44 -14.06
CA GLY A 100 1.52 -13.27 -15.51
C GLY A 100 0.18 -12.99 -16.20
N SER A 101 -0.94 -12.92 -15.46
CA SER A 101 -2.23 -12.45 -15.98
C SER A 101 -2.23 -10.94 -16.23
N GLU A 102 -3.10 -10.44 -17.11
CA GLU A 102 -3.34 -9.01 -17.31
C GLU A 102 -3.89 -8.37 -16.04
N LEU A 103 -4.69 -9.12 -15.27
CA LEU A 103 -5.25 -8.71 -14.00
C LEU A 103 -4.18 -8.25 -13.01
N VAL A 104 -3.05 -8.96 -12.90
CA VAL A 104 -1.92 -8.54 -12.03
C VAL A 104 -1.44 -7.15 -12.40
N SER A 105 -1.24 -6.89 -13.69
CA SER A 105 -0.79 -5.58 -14.17
C SER A 105 -1.81 -4.50 -13.88
N LYS A 106 -3.10 -4.76 -14.14
CA LYS A 106 -4.20 -3.83 -13.86
C LYS A 106 -4.32 -3.49 -12.38
N ILE A 107 -4.19 -4.47 -11.49
CA ILE A 107 -4.18 -4.21 -10.05
C ILE A 107 -2.97 -3.34 -9.67
N GLN A 108 -1.76 -3.70 -10.12
CA GLN A 108 -0.54 -2.99 -9.73
C GLN A 108 -0.52 -1.53 -10.19
N THR A 109 -1.09 -1.23 -11.37
CA THR A 109 -1.14 0.12 -11.94
C THR A 109 -2.40 0.89 -11.56
N SER A 110 -3.40 0.24 -10.97
CA SER A 110 -4.59 0.94 -10.47
C SER A 110 -4.22 1.92 -9.36
N GLN A 111 -5.01 3.00 -9.22
CA GLN A 111 -4.70 4.06 -8.29
C GLN A 111 -5.33 3.82 -6.91
N VAL A 112 -4.60 4.17 -5.89
CA VAL A 112 -5.09 4.24 -4.51
C VAL A 112 -5.03 5.69 -4.03
N GLN A 113 -6.11 6.14 -3.41
CA GLN A 113 -6.16 7.43 -2.75
C GLN A 113 -5.68 7.25 -1.31
N GLN A 114 -4.81 8.16 -0.86
CA GLN A 114 -4.19 8.11 0.46
C GLN A 114 -4.40 9.43 1.17
N THR A 115 -4.79 9.39 2.43
CA THR A 115 -4.97 10.58 3.25
C THR A 115 -4.12 10.48 4.49
N LEU A 116 -3.29 11.49 4.72
CA LEU A 116 -2.58 11.70 5.98
C LEU A 116 -3.27 12.85 6.71
N ALA A 117 -3.98 12.53 7.81
CA ALA A 117 -4.75 13.50 8.58
C ALA A 117 -4.03 13.85 9.88
N ASN A 118 -3.91 15.15 10.18
CA ASN A 118 -3.45 15.61 11.48
C ASN A 118 -4.62 16.02 12.36
N GLN A 119 -4.84 15.28 13.44
CA GLN A 119 -5.94 15.54 14.37
C GLN A 119 -5.81 16.86 15.15
N THR A 120 -4.59 17.43 15.27
CA THR A 120 -4.34 18.64 16.07
C THR A 120 -4.84 19.91 15.38
N ASN A 121 -4.73 19.98 14.06
CA ASN A 121 -5.08 21.17 13.27
C ASN A 121 -6.09 20.89 12.14
N ALA A 122 -6.66 19.70 12.13
CA ALA A 122 -7.68 19.26 11.18
C ALA A 122 -7.28 19.46 9.69
N ILE A 123 -5.98 19.35 9.37
CA ILE A 123 -5.47 19.43 8.01
C ILE A 123 -5.24 18.02 7.48
N GLU A 124 -5.68 17.79 6.25
CA GLU A 124 -5.49 16.54 5.53
C GLU A 124 -4.57 16.76 4.34
N LEU A 125 -3.63 15.86 4.15
CA LEU A 125 -2.78 15.76 2.96
C LEU A 125 -3.25 14.59 2.12
N HIS A 126 -3.64 14.84 0.87
CA HIS A 126 -4.14 13.82 -0.04
C HIS A 126 -3.12 13.51 -1.11
N PHE A 127 -2.96 12.21 -1.39
CA PHE A 127 -2.03 11.66 -2.37
C PHE A 127 -2.68 10.57 -3.20
N SER A 128 -2.31 10.51 -4.47
CA SER A 128 -2.55 9.35 -5.33
C SER A 128 -1.27 8.53 -5.46
N SER A 129 -1.41 7.23 -5.50
CA SER A 129 -0.32 6.31 -5.83
C SER A 129 -0.87 5.13 -6.61
N ASP A 130 -0.02 4.44 -7.34
CA ASP A 130 -0.35 3.11 -7.83
C ASP A 130 -0.52 2.13 -6.65
N PHE A 131 -1.20 1.02 -6.90
CA PHE A 131 -1.44 0.00 -5.88
C PHE A 131 -0.12 -0.62 -5.34
N ALA A 132 0.92 -0.64 -6.18
CA ALA A 132 2.26 -1.07 -5.82
C ALA A 132 3.02 -0.06 -4.95
N ARG A 133 2.47 1.15 -4.75
CA ARG A 133 3.03 2.24 -3.93
C ARG A 133 4.41 2.71 -4.40
N THR A 134 4.60 2.80 -5.71
CA THR A 134 5.88 3.24 -6.29
C THR A 134 6.03 4.76 -6.38
N ALA A 135 4.95 5.52 -6.24
CA ALA A 135 5.00 6.98 -6.29
C ALA A 135 5.81 7.56 -5.12
N ASN A 136 6.68 8.53 -5.44
CA ASN A 136 7.41 9.28 -4.43
C ASN A 136 6.49 10.30 -3.75
N ASN A 137 5.81 9.88 -2.69
CA ASN A 137 5.00 10.75 -1.86
C ASN A 137 5.15 10.41 -0.36
N LEU A 138 4.75 11.34 0.48
CA LEU A 138 4.91 11.22 1.93
C LEU A 138 4.09 10.08 2.53
N ALA A 139 2.92 9.76 1.94
CA ALA A 139 2.07 8.68 2.43
C ALA A 139 2.71 7.30 2.17
N ASN A 140 3.35 7.11 1.02
CA ASN A 140 4.09 5.88 0.73
C ASN A 140 5.30 5.72 1.65
N TYR A 141 6.03 6.81 1.93
CA TYR A 141 7.14 6.76 2.87
C TYR A 141 6.71 6.23 4.24
N PHE A 142 5.69 6.83 4.84
CA PHE A 142 5.21 6.39 6.15
C PHE A 142 4.64 4.97 6.11
N TYR A 143 3.95 4.60 5.03
CA TYR A 143 3.48 3.22 4.82
C TYR A 143 4.66 2.23 4.78
N HIS A 144 5.72 2.52 4.02
CA HIS A 144 6.88 1.63 3.91
C HIS A 144 7.64 1.51 5.23
N VAL A 145 7.81 2.60 5.98
CA VAL A 145 8.43 2.58 7.30
C VAL A 145 7.60 1.75 8.28
N GLU A 146 6.28 1.98 8.36
CA GLU A 146 5.38 1.23 9.24
C GLU A 146 5.36 -0.27 8.92
N LYS A 147 5.24 -0.61 7.64
CA LYS A 147 5.19 -2.01 7.17
C LYS A 147 6.58 -2.65 7.06
N ARG A 148 7.66 -1.92 7.32
CA ARG A 148 9.05 -2.39 7.20
C ARG A 148 9.39 -2.91 5.80
N VAL A 149 8.82 -2.29 4.78
CA VAL A 149 9.13 -2.55 3.38
C VAL A 149 10.47 -1.90 3.04
N ALA A 150 11.19 -2.45 2.07
CA ALA A 150 12.46 -1.88 1.61
C ALA A 150 12.23 -0.47 1.03
N LEU A 151 12.93 0.51 1.59
CA LEU A 151 12.84 1.91 1.14
C LEU A 151 13.51 2.10 -0.21
N THR A 152 12.88 2.88 -1.09
CA THR A 152 13.48 3.33 -2.34
C THR A 152 14.72 4.21 -2.08
N PRO A 153 15.60 4.45 -3.06
CA PRO A 153 16.75 5.36 -2.89
C PRO A 153 16.34 6.77 -2.44
N PHE A 154 15.21 7.28 -2.93
CA PHE A 154 14.66 8.56 -2.50
C PHE A 154 14.17 8.51 -1.04
N GLU A 155 13.40 7.49 -0.68
CA GLU A 155 12.93 7.32 0.70
C GLU A 155 14.07 7.10 1.71
N GLN A 156 15.19 6.49 1.29
CA GLN A 156 16.39 6.42 2.12
C GLN A 156 17.01 7.79 2.41
N GLN A 157 16.89 8.75 1.48
CA GLN A 157 17.30 10.14 1.74
C GLN A 157 16.37 10.80 2.75
N ILE A 158 15.06 10.61 2.60
CA ILE A 158 14.05 11.09 3.57
C ILE A 158 14.29 10.46 4.95
N PHE A 159 14.59 9.17 5.01
CA PHE A 159 14.90 8.49 6.27
C PHE A 159 16.13 9.06 6.99
N LYS A 160 17.13 9.58 6.24
CA LYS A 160 18.27 10.30 6.86
C LYS A 160 17.87 11.65 7.44
N LEU A 161 16.78 12.26 6.99
CA LEU A 161 16.27 13.52 7.50
C LEU A 161 15.39 13.32 8.74
N ILE A 162 14.37 12.47 8.63
CA ILE A 162 13.33 12.33 9.65
C ILE A 162 13.29 10.95 10.33
N GLY A 163 13.98 9.93 9.77
CA GLY A 163 14.01 8.58 10.34
C GLY A 163 12.64 7.92 10.42
N ASP A 164 12.44 7.12 11.45
CA ASP A 164 11.21 6.44 11.82
C ASP A 164 10.34 7.29 12.78
N VAL A 165 10.36 8.62 12.58
CA VAL A 165 9.56 9.54 13.38
C VAL A 165 8.08 9.14 13.36
N ASP A 166 7.43 9.28 14.51
CA ASP A 166 5.99 9.08 14.63
C ASP A 166 5.22 9.96 13.64
N LEU A 167 4.26 9.36 12.93
CA LEU A 167 3.49 10.01 11.87
C LEU A 167 2.75 11.25 12.37
N ASP A 168 2.03 11.14 13.50
CA ASP A 168 1.24 12.26 14.03
C ASP A 168 2.14 13.42 14.45
N TYR A 169 3.31 13.10 15.01
CA TYR A 169 4.31 14.09 15.37
C TYR A 169 4.85 14.81 14.12
N ALA A 170 5.23 14.08 13.09
CA ALA A 170 5.71 14.67 11.84
C ALA A 170 4.64 15.54 11.18
N LEU A 171 3.43 15.02 11.05
CA LEU A 171 2.30 15.72 10.43
C LEU A 171 1.96 17.01 11.18
N LYS A 172 2.00 17.01 12.51
CA LYS A 172 1.76 18.22 13.30
C LYS A 172 2.64 19.38 12.87
N TYR A 173 3.94 19.15 12.67
CA TYR A 173 4.86 20.22 12.28
C TYR A 173 4.75 20.55 10.79
N MET A 174 4.67 19.57 9.92
CA MET A 174 4.52 19.76 8.48
C MET A 174 3.25 20.53 8.15
N THR A 175 2.10 20.11 8.65
CA THR A 175 0.82 20.75 8.37
C THR A 175 0.72 22.15 9.01
N THR A 176 1.31 22.36 10.19
CA THR A 176 1.42 23.69 10.78
C THR A 176 2.23 24.65 9.91
N PHE A 177 3.27 24.15 9.23
CA PHE A 177 4.02 24.97 8.28
C PHE A 177 3.20 25.25 7.02
N LEU A 178 2.56 24.23 6.44
CA LEU A 178 1.74 24.35 5.23
C LEU A 178 0.54 25.29 5.44
N LEU A 179 -0.07 25.29 6.63
CA LEU A 179 -1.17 26.19 6.97
C LEU A 179 -0.84 27.68 6.82
N LYS A 180 0.43 28.08 6.93
CA LYS A 180 0.86 29.47 6.73
C LYS A 180 0.56 29.95 5.31
N PHE A 181 0.56 29.03 4.33
CA PHE A 181 0.28 29.35 2.93
C PHE A 181 -1.21 29.57 2.62
N ALA A 182 -2.12 29.16 3.50
CA ALA A 182 -3.54 29.51 3.37
C ALA A 182 -3.80 31.04 3.43
N LYS A 183 -2.83 31.82 3.95
CA LYS A 183 -2.92 33.27 4.09
C LYS A 183 -1.80 34.05 3.42
N LYS A 184 -0.80 33.37 2.84
CA LYS A 184 0.41 34.01 2.30
C LYS A 184 0.94 33.22 1.11
N ASP A 185 1.24 33.88 0.02
CA ASP A 185 1.88 33.26 -1.15
C ASP A 185 3.35 32.88 -0.90
N VAL A 186 4.01 33.59 0.03
CA VAL A 186 5.41 33.40 0.39
C VAL A 186 5.57 33.36 1.91
N VAL A 187 6.23 32.35 2.40
CA VAL A 187 6.50 32.12 3.83
C VAL A 187 8.01 32.19 4.09
N LYS A 188 8.43 33.08 4.97
CA LYS A 188 9.83 33.17 5.43
C LYS A 188 10.12 32.14 6.51
N GLN A 189 11.24 31.41 6.35
CA GLN A 189 11.74 30.45 7.31
C GLN A 189 13.27 30.43 7.30
N LYS A 190 13.87 31.25 8.16
CA LYS A 190 15.34 31.45 8.25
C LYS A 190 16.11 30.16 8.58
N ARG A 191 15.55 29.33 9.42
CA ARG A 191 16.16 28.06 9.85
C ARG A 191 15.14 26.95 9.66
N PRO A 192 15.10 26.32 8.46
CA PRO A 192 14.20 25.21 8.22
C PRO A 192 14.61 24.01 9.11
N ASP A 193 13.65 23.48 9.85
CA ASP A 193 13.80 22.22 10.57
C ASP A 193 13.74 21.02 9.62
N ILE A 194 13.84 19.82 10.17
CA ILE A 194 13.82 18.58 9.38
C ILE A 194 12.50 18.39 8.63
N PHE A 195 11.37 18.87 9.17
CA PHE A 195 10.06 18.71 8.56
C PHE A 195 9.88 19.66 7.36
N VAL A 196 10.33 20.89 7.48
CA VAL A 196 10.33 21.86 6.37
C VAL A 196 11.27 21.39 5.25
N LYS A 197 12.43 20.82 5.58
CA LYS A 197 13.33 20.23 4.59
C LYS A 197 12.71 19.03 3.89
N THR A 198 11.98 18.19 4.62
CA THR A 198 11.26 17.06 4.03
C THR A 198 10.16 17.53 3.06
N LEU A 199 9.41 18.57 3.40
CA LEU A 199 8.43 19.16 2.48
C LEU A 199 9.09 19.72 1.21
N GLU A 200 10.30 20.28 1.34
CA GLU A 200 11.11 20.75 0.20
C GLU A 200 11.60 19.59 -0.68
N GLU A 201 12.09 18.49 -0.08
CA GLU A 201 12.54 17.30 -0.83
C GLU A 201 11.42 16.63 -1.63
N TYR A 202 10.17 16.72 -1.15
CA TYR A 202 9.00 16.25 -1.88
C TYR A 202 8.43 17.28 -2.87
N ASP A 203 9.06 18.43 -3.03
CA ASP A 203 8.55 19.55 -3.85
C ASP A 203 7.15 20.05 -3.43
N TYR A 204 6.72 19.80 -2.17
CA TYR A 204 5.45 20.36 -1.67
C TYR A 204 5.55 21.86 -1.37
N ILE A 205 6.76 22.31 -1.13
CA ILE A 205 7.17 23.72 -1.08
C ILE A 205 8.46 23.88 -1.89
N VAL A 206 8.63 25.03 -2.52
CA VAL A 206 9.84 25.34 -3.30
C VAL A 206 10.50 26.61 -2.78
N LYS A 207 11.82 26.65 -2.80
CA LYS A 207 12.57 27.89 -2.49
C LYS A 207 12.21 28.97 -3.49
N TYR A 208 11.94 30.16 -2.98
CA TYR A 208 11.61 31.33 -3.79
C TYR A 208 12.73 32.39 -3.75
N GLU A 209 13.15 32.76 -2.55
CA GLU A 209 14.26 33.67 -2.27
C GLU A 209 15.05 33.12 -1.09
N GLU A 210 16.16 33.77 -0.74
CA GLU A 210 16.90 33.43 0.46
C GLU A 210 15.96 33.41 1.68
N GLU A 211 15.94 32.28 2.41
CA GLU A 211 15.11 32.08 3.60
C GLU A 211 13.59 32.12 3.37
N SER A 212 13.09 31.94 2.13
CA SER A 212 11.64 31.93 1.86
C SER A 212 11.20 30.79 0.93
N TYR A 213 9.93 30.42 1.04
CA TYR A 213 9.31 29.33 0.32
C TYR A 213 7.98 29.75 -0.30
N ARG A 214 7.63 29.14 -1.42
CA ARG A 214 6.31 29.14 -2.04
C ARG A 214 5.66 27.77 -1.90
N PHE A 215 4.34 27.77 -1.83
CA PHE A 215 3.53 26.56 -1.84
C PHE A 215 3.46 25.97 -3.24
N ASN A 216 3.66 24.65 -3.36
CA ASN A 216 3.67 23.95 -4.65
C ASN A 216 2.62 22.85 -4.71
N LEU A 217 1.75 22.75 -3.71
CA LEU A 217 0.52 21.97 -3.75
C LEU A 217 -0.67 22.90 -4.04
N THR A 218 -1.87 22.34 -4.05
CA THR A 218 -3.12 23.12 -4.10
C THR A 218 -3.90 22.95 -2.81
N PHE A 219 -4.74 23.91 -2.48
CA PHE A 219 -5.81 23.72 -1.51
C PHE A 219 -7.05 23.25 -2.27
N ASP A 220 -7.66 22.15 -1.81
CA ASP A 220 -8.84 21.56 -2.43
C ASP A 220 -9.77 21.03 -1.32
N GLU A 221 -11.07 21.19 -1.50
CA GLU A 221 -12.11 20.74 -0.56
C GLU A 221 -12.69 19.39 -0.95
N ARG A 222 -12.08 18.69 -1.93
CA ARG A 222 -12.53 17.38 -2.42
C ARG A 222 -12.56 16.36 -1.29
N GLU A 223 -13.59 15.55 -1.30
CA GLU A 223 -13.75 14.40 -0.42
C GLU A 223 -13.83 13.11 -1.24
N PHE A 224 -13.32 12.03 -0.68
CA PHE A 224 -13.41 10.72 -1.29
C PHE A 224 -14.35 9.85 -0.46
N GLU A 225 -15.30 9.22 -1.13
CA GLU A 225 -16.10 8.19 -0.50
C GLU A 225 -15.20 7.03 -0.06
N THR A 226 -15.38 6.56 1.17
CA THR A 226 -14.65 5.39 1.68
C THR A 226 -15.53 4.15 1.56
N VAL A 227 -15.08 3.17 0.79
CA VAL A 227 -15.76 1.89 0.59
C VAL A 227 -14.93 0.77 1.18
N VAL A 228 -15.50 0.06 2.16
CA VAL A 228 -14.87 -1.09 2.82
C VAL A 228 -15.45 -2.39 2.26
N PHE A 229 -14.61 -3.19 1.64
CA PHE A 229 -14.99 -4.47 1.07
C PHE A 229 -14.78 -5.62 2.06
N ARG A 230 -15.61 -6.64 1.96
CA ARG A 230 -15.49 -7.89 2.72
C ARG A 230 -15.12 -9.08 1.84
N ASP A 231 -15.28 -8.92 0.54
CA ASP A 231 -14.99 -9.93 -0.47
C ASP A 231 -13.89 -9.43 -1.41
N ALA A 232 -12.96 -10.33 -1.76
CA ALA A 232 -11.82 -9.99 -2.59
C ALA A 232 -12.22 -9.74 -4.05
N HIS A 233 -13.21 -10.49 -4.58
CA HIS A 233 -13.67 -10.31 -5.96
C HIS A 233 -14.27 -8.90 -6.14
N ASP A 234 -15.15 -8.48 -5.23
CA ASP A 234 -15.78 -7.16 -5.29
C ASP A 234 -14.74 -6.04 -5.15
N PHE A 235 -13.78 -6.22 -4.23
CA PHE A 235 -12.67 -5.27 -4.08
C PHE A 235 -11.84 -5.16 -5.36
N ILE A 236 -11.41 -6.28 -5.95
CA ILE A 236 -10.59 -6.29 -7.16
C ILE A 236 -11.38 -5.64 -8.32
N ALA A 237 -12.66 -5.98 -8.48
CA ALA A 237 -13.52 -5.42 -9.52
C ALA A 237 -13.65 -3.89 -9.42
N ALA A 238 -13.70 -3.34 -8.20
CA ALA A 238 -13.70 -1.90 -7.97
C ALA A 238 -12.30 -1.30 -8.18
N GLN A 239 -11.26 -1.95 -7.64
CA GLN A 239 -9.89 -1.43 -7.63
C GLN A 239 -9.31 -1.28 -9.03
N ILE A 240 -9.50 -2.26 -9.93
CA ILE A 240 -8.97 -2.19 -11.30
C ILE A 240 -9.60 -1.07 -12.15
N ARG A 241 -10.67 -0.44 -11.67
CA ARG A 241 -11.33 0.71 -12.29
C ARG A 241 -10.86 2.05 -11.73
N GLN A 242 -10.05 2.06 -10.67
CA GLN A 242 -9.41 3.25 -10.12
C GLN A 242 -8.19 3.60 -10.97
N CYS A 243 -8.35 4.44 -12.00
CA CYS A 243 -7.29 4.74 -12.96
C CYS A 243 -6.86 6.20 -12.96
N GLU A 244 -7.63 7.10 -12.31
CA GLU A 244 -7.33 8.53 -12.29
C GLU A 244 -6.20 8.85 -11.31
N VAL A 245 -5.14 9.46 -11.82
CA VAL A 245 -4.03 10.00 -11.02
C VAL A 245 -4.37 11.43 -10.65
N LEU A 246 -4.56 11.69 -9.36
CA LEU A 246 -4.81 13.03 -8.86
C LEU A 246 -3.51 13.69 -8.40
N PRO A 247 -3.35 15.00 -8.65
CA PRO A 247 -2.27 15.76 -8.02
C PRO A 247 -2.45 15.76 -6.50
N SER A 248 -1.33 15.79 -5.77
CA SER A 248 -1.38 15.94 -4.31
C SER A 248 -1.96 17.29 -3.92
N PHE A 249 -2.79 17.32 -2.88
CA PHE A 249 -3.41 18.54 -2.40
C PHE A 249 -3.55 18.55 -0.87
N VAL A 250 -3.85 19.73 -0.34
CA VAL A 250 -4.10 19.98 1.08
C VAL A 250 -5.55 20.37 1.26
N LYS A 251 -6.27 19.64 2.13
CA LYS A 251 -7.61 20.02 2.58
C LYS A 251 -7.52 20.66 3.95
N LEU A 252 -8.15 21.82 4.08
CA LEU A 252 -8.27 22.50 5.36
C LEU A 252 -9.54 21.99 6.04
N GLY A 253 -9.38 21.50 7.27
CA GLY A 253 -10.56 21.17 8.10
C GLY A 253 -11.36 22.42 8.45
N VAL A 254 -12.65 22.30 8.39
CA VAL A 254 -13.61 23.34 8.75
C VAL A 254 -13.75 23.41 10.28
#